data_ee3b5795cf4b58c44148d94f62017c9f
#
_entry.id   ee3b5795cf4b58c44148d94f62017c9f
#
_cell.length_a   1.000
_cell.length_b   1.000
_cell.length_c   1.000
_cell.angle_alpha   90.00
_cell.angle_beta   90.00
_cell.angle_gamma   90.00
#
_symmetry.space_group_name_H-M   'P 1'
#
loop_
_entity.id
_entity.type
_entity.pdbx_description
1 polymer ?
#
loop_
_entity_poly.entity_id
_entity_poly.type
_entity_poly.pdbx_seq_one_letter_code
_entity_poly.pdbx_strand_id
1 'polypeptide(L)'
;MKAFVTALAVFAVLVGGSAVHALCLDNVTDRMLELEASFPQKEAETNAPDPTLRQAEAYWKTMRARLTGTVNMRYLNTVSNALRNVIDYYEEGSVSDYEASRSLLREALESLRLSDGVRLASLI
;
A
#
# COMPACT_ATOMS: atom_id res chain seq x y z
N MET A 1 10.29 -42.35 -3.24
CA MET A 1 8.89 -41.88 -3.24
C MET A 1 8.56 -40.88 -2.14
N LYS A 2 9.00 -41.11 -0.88
CA LYS A 2 8.73 -40.15 0.22
C LYS A 2 9.39 -38.80 -0.02
N ALA A 3 10.60 -38.75 -0.59
CA ALA A 3 11.31 -37.51 -0.88
C ALA A 3 10.59 -36.68 -1.97
N PHE A 4 10.00 -37.33 -2.96
CA PHE A 4 9.24 -36.67 -4.02
C PHE A 4 7.95 -36.04 -3.48
N VAL A 5 7.22 -36.76 -2.63
CA VAL A 5 5.98 -36.26 -2.01
C VAL A 5 6.30 -35.08 -1.09
N THR A 6 7.37 -35.14 -0.31
CA THR A 6 7.80 -34.05 0.56
C THR A 6 8.18 -32.82 -0.27
N ALA A 7 8.94 -32.99 -1.36
CA ALA A 7 9.33 -31.90 -2.24
C ALA A 7 8.10 -31.25 -2.89
N LEU A 8 7.13 -32.06 -3.32
CA LEU A 8 5.89 -31.56 -3.90
C LEU A 8 5.06 -30.77 -2.87
N ALA A 9 4.98 -31.25 -1.64
CA ALA A 9 4.27 -30.57 -0.56
C ALA A 9 4.91 -29.21 -0.22
N VAL A 10 6.24 -29.17 -0.13
CA VAL A 10 6.99 -27.93 0.12
C VAL A 10 6.78 -26.94 -1.02
N PHE A 11 6.83 -27.42 -2.26
CA PHE A 11 6.59 -26.57 -3.43
C PHE A 11 5.16 -26.01 -3.42
N ALA A 12 4.15 -26.83 -3.12
CA ALA A 12 2.77 -26.40 -3.02
C ALA A 12 2.57 -25.33 -1.94
N VAL A 13 3.22 -25.48 -0.79
CA VAL A 13 3.17 -24.48 0.30
C VAL A 13 3.82 -23.18 -0.13
N LEU A 14 4.96 -23.23 -0.81
CA LEU A 14 5.65 -22.03 -1.30
C LEU A 14 4.81 -21.28 -2.36
N VAL A 15 4.24 -22.00 -3.30
CA VAL A 15 3.38 -21.40 -4.33
C VAL A 15 2.10 -20.85 -3.72
N GLY A 16 1.45 -21.61 -2.82
CA GLY A 16 0.25 -21.16 -2.12
C GLY A 16 0.52 -19.93 -1.24
N GLY A 17 1.63 -19.93 -0.51
CA GLY A 17 2.03 -18.79 0.32
C GLY A 17 2.30 -17.54 -0.51
N SER A 18 2.97 -17.68 -1.64
CA SER A 18 3.23 -16.56 -2.56
C SER A 18 1.94 -16.01 -3.17
N ALA A 19 1.00 -16.88 -3.53
CA ALA A 19 -0.29 -16.47 -4.08
C ALA A 19 -1.13 -15.72 -3.03
N VAL A 20 -1.17 -16.21 -1.79
CA VAL A 20 -1.87 -15.56 -0.68
C VAL A 20 -1.25 -14.19 -0.40
N HIS A 21 0.07 -14.09 -0.40
CA HIS A 21 0.77 -12.83 -0.19
C HIS A 21 0.43 -11.81 -1.30
N ALA A 22 0.45 -12.22 -2.55
CA ALA A 22 0.09 -11.37 -3.69
C ALA A 22 -1.35 -10.87 -3.58
N LEU A 23 -2.30 -11.74 -3.25
CA LEU A 23 -3.69 -11.37 -3.04
C LEU A 23 -3.86 -10.40 -1.88
N CYS A 24 -3.15 -10.62 -0.78
CA CYS A 24 -3.18 -9.74 0.37
C CYS A 24 -2.66 -8.34 0.01
N LEU A 25 -1.55 -8.27 -0.72
CA LEU A 25 -0.97 -7.01 -1.18
C LEU A 25 -1.90 -6.28 -2.14
N ASP A 26 -2.53 -6.98 -3.09
CA ASP A 26 -3.50 -6.40 -4.00
C ASP A 26 -4.72 -5.86 -3.24
N ASN A 27 -5.23 -6.59 -2.25
CA ASN A 27 -6.36 -6.14 -1.43
C ASN A 27 -6.01 -4.89 -0.63
N VAL A 28 -4.82 -4.82 -0.03
CA VAL A 28 -4.35 -3.64 0.70
C VAL A 28 -4.22 -2.46 -0.25
N THR A 29 -3.62 -2.66 -1.42
CA THR A 29 -3.45 -1.59 -2.41
C THR A 29 -4.80 -1.09 -2.92
N ASP A 30 -5.72 -2.00 -3.26
CA ASP A 30 -7.07 -1.64 -3.72
C ASP A 30 -7.83 -0.85 -2.65
N ARG A 31 -7.74 -1.28 -1.39
CA ARG A 31 -8.41 -0.57 -0.28
C ARG A 31 -7.83 0.82 -0.08
N MET A 32 -6.50 0.96 -0.16
CA MET A 32 -5.85 2.27 -0.06
C MET A 32 -6.23 3.18 -1.22
N LEU A 33 -6.34 2.66 -2.45
CA LEU A 33 -6.79 3.42 -3.60
C LEU A 33 -8.25 3.86 -3.47
N GLU A 34 -9.12 3.00 -2.92
CA GLU A 34 -10.51 3.38 -2.60
C GLU A 34 -10.56 4.51 -1.59
N LEU A 35 -9.77 4.42 -0.52
CA LEU A 35 -9.69 5.46 0.49
C LEU A 35 -9.17 6.77 -0.09
N GLU A 36 -8.14 6.70 -0.95
CA GLU A 36 -7.61 7.88 -1.63
C GLU A 36 -8.66 8.53 -2.52
N ALA A 37 -9.42 7.75 -3.27
CA ALA A 37 -10.50 8.26 -4.11
C ALA A 37 -11.61 8.94 -3.30
N SER A 38 -11.77 8.55 -2.04
CA SER A 38 -12.75 9.14 -1.10
C SER A 38 -12.20 10.36 -0.36
N PHE A 39 -10.94 10.74 -0.58
CA PHE A 39 -10.35 11.90 0.08
C PHE A 39 -11.08 13.17 -0.33
N PRO A 40 -11.29 14.11 0.60
CA PRO A 40 -12.02 15.34 0.31
C PRO A 40 -11.27 16.21 -0.69
N GLN A 41 -12.04 16.95 -1.50
CA GLN A 41 -11.45 18.04 -2.26
C GLN A 41 -11.27 19.24 -1.34
N LYS A 42 -10.06 19.81 -1.36
CA LYS A 42 -9.78 20.99 -0.55
C LYS A 42 -10.14 22.23 -1.35
N GLU A 43 -11.36 22.72 -1.16
CA GLU A 43 -11.85 23.93 -1.84
C GLU A 43 -11.62 25.21 -1.03
N ALA A 44 -11.40 25.09 0.27
CA ALA A 44 -11.20 26.22 1.18
C ALA A 44 -10.14 25.90 2.22
N GLU A 45 -9.50 26.95 2.76
CA GLU A 45 -8.50 26.85 3.83
C GLU A 45 -9.15 26.46 5.16
N THR A 46 -9.72 25.27 5.24
CA THR A 46 -10.22 24.72 6.50
C THR A 46 -9.17 23.79 7.09
N ASN A 47 -8.74 24.07 8.29
CA ASN A 47 -7.72 23.29 9.00
C ASN A 47 -8.33 22.17 9.84
N ALA A 48 -9.60 21.84 9.63
CA ALA A 48 -10.26 20.77 10.36
C ALA A 48 -9.76 19.41 9.89
N PRO A 49 -9.35 18.48 10.78
CA PRO A 49 -8.93 17.14 10.39
C PRO A 49 -10.09 16.38 9.76
N ASP A 50 -9.80 15.71 8.64
CA ASP A 50 -10.81 14.93 7.91
C ASP A 50 -10.80 13.48 8.38
N PRO A 51 -11.98 12.90 8.69
CA PRO A 51 -12.06 11.50 9.14
C PRO A 51 -11.54 10.49 8.12
N THR A 52 -11.72 10.75 6.82
CA THR A 52 -11.27 9.84 5.76
C THR A 52 -9.76 9.75 5.71
N LEU A 53 -9.07 10.88 5.86
CA LEU A 53 -7.60 10.90 5.93
C LEU A 53 -7.09 10.14 7.14
N ARG A 54 -7.74 10.27 8.29
CA ARG A 54 -7.39 9.55 9.50
C ARG A 54 -7.65 8.05 9.39
N GLN A 55 -8.73 7.65 8.71
CA GLN A 55 -9.01 6.25 8.43
C GLN A 55 -7.93 5.64 7.54
N ALA A 56 -7.50 6.34 6.50
CA ALA A 56 -6.43 5.89 5.62
C ALA A 56 -5.12 5.73 6.37
N GLU A 57 -4.78 6.67 7.24
CA GLU A 57 -3.57 6.61 8.07
C GLU A 57 -3.60 5.39 9.01
N ALA A 58 -4.70 5.18 9.71
CA ALA A 58 -4.85 4.07 10.65
C ALA A 58 -4.81 2.72 9.91
N TYR A 59 -5.50 2.60 8.79
CA TYR A 59 -5.50 1.40 7.96
C TYR A 59 -4.09 1.08 7.44
N TRP A 60 -3.41 2.08 6.88
CA TRP A 60 -2.06 1.90 6.35
C TRP A 60 -1.07 1.49 7.45
N LYS A 61 -1.15 2.13 8.61
CA LYS A 61 -0.28 1.80 9.75
C LYS A 61 -0.41 0.33 10.16
N THR A 62 -1.65 -0.18 10.21
CA THR A 62 -1.93 -1.58 10.54
C THR A 62 -1.42 -2.52 9.45
N MET A 63 -1.68 -2.20 8.18
CA MET A 63 -1.29 -3.05 7.05
C MET A 63 0.23 -3.03 6.84
N ARG A 64 0.87 -1.87 7.02
CA ARG A 64 2.32 -1.75 6.94
C ARG A 64 3.02 -2.69 7.93
N ALA A 65 2.51 -2.77 9.15
CA ALA A 65 3.06 -3.68 10.16
C ALA A 65 3.01 -5.15 9.71
N ARG A 66 1.93 -5.53 9.01
CA ARG A 66 1.79 -6.89 8.46
C ARG A 66 2.69 -7.15 7.25
N LEU A 67 2.96 -6.13 6.45
CA LEU A 67 3.78 -6.23 5.25
C LEU A 67 5.28 -6.14 5.54
N THR A 68 5.65 -5.66 6.73
CA THR A 68 7.05 -5.57 7.16
C THR A 68 7.69 -6.97 7.17
N GLY A 69 8.82 -7.10 6.50
CA GLY A 69 9.55 -8.37 6.39
C GLY A 69 9.21 -9.18 5.14
N THR A 70 8.06 -8.91 4.48
CA THR A 70 7.67 -9.59 3.24
C THR A 70 7.76 -8.69 2.02
N VAL A 71 7.64 -7.39 2.21
CA VAL A 71 7.77 -6.37 1.16
C VAL A 71 8.99 -5.50 1.46
N ASN A 72 9.68 -5.05 0.41
CA ASN A 72 10.83 -4.16 0.57
C ASN A 72 10.42 -2.88 1.30
N MET A 73 11.13 -2.55 2.36
CA MET A 73 10.88 -1.37 3.20
C MET A 73 10.87 -0.05 2.40
N ARG A 74 11.62 -0.01 1.29
CA ARG A 74 11.66 1.17 0.43
C ARG A 74 10.28 1.53 -0.10
N TYR A 75 9.52 0.54 -0.57
CA TYR A 75 8.16 0.75 -1.08
C TYR A 75 7.20 1.14 0.04
N LEU A 76 7.31 0.50 1.20
CA LEU A 76 6.50 0.82 2.36
C LEU A 76 6.75 2.24 2.84
N ASN A 77 8.00 2.66 2.90
CA ASN A 77 8.38 4.01 3.31
C ASN A 77 7.91 5.07 2.31
N THR A 78 7.96 4.77 1.01
CA THR A 78 7.48 5.67 -0.03
C THR A 78 5.99 5.95 0.14
N VAL A 79 5.18 4.91 0.37
CA VAL A 79 3.74 5.07 0.63
C VAL A 79 3.50 5.84 1.94
N SER A 80 4.22 5.51 3.00
CA SER A 80 4.10 6.19 4.29
C SER A 80 4.39 7.67 4.19
N ASN A 81 5.46 8.04 3.49
CA ASN A 81 5.85 9.44 3.31
C ASN A 81 4.85 10.20 2.44
N ALA A 82 4.36 9.57 1.37
CA ALA A 82 3.36 10.18 0.49
C ALA A 82 2.05 10.42 1.24
N LEU A 83 1.59 9.47 2.04
CA LEU A 83 0.38 9.62 2.85
C LEU A 83 0.53 10.71 3.91
N ARG A 84 1.68 10.78 4.58
CA ARG A 84 1.97 11.82 5.54
C ARG A 84 1.92 13.20 4.89
N ASN A 85 2.51 13.35 3.70
CA ASN A 85 2.49 14.61 2.97
C ASN A 85 1.06 15.03 2.60
N VAL A 86 0.22 14.08 2.18
CA VAL A 86 -1.20 14.35 1.88
C VAL A 86 -1.90 14.95 3.12
N ILE A 87 -1.71 14.33 4.28
CA ILE A 87 -2.34 14.78 5.53
C ILE A 87 -1.79 16.14 5.94
N ASP A 88 -0.47 16.32 5.90
CA ASP A 88 0.17 17.56 6.31
C ASP A 88 -0.26 18.74 5.44
N TYR A 89 -0.28 18.57 4.11
CA TYR A 89 -0.72 19.62 3.22
C TYR A 89 -2.21 19.92 3.34
N TYR A 90 -3.02 18.92 3.61
CA TYR A 90 -4.43 19.14 3.90
C TYR A 90 -4.62 20.01 5.15
N GLU A 91 -3.91 19.69 6.22
CA GLU A 91 -3.98 20.43 7.48
C GLU A 91 -3.39 21.83 7.38
N GLU A 92 -2.37 22.02 6.53
CA GLU A 92 -1.76 23.33 6.27
C GLU A 92 -2.59 24.23 5.36
N GLY A 93 -3.57 23.69 4.65
CA GLY A 93 -4.41 24.45 3.75
C GLY A 93 -3.82 24.67 2.36
N SER A 94 -2.77 23.98 1.98
CA SER A 94 -2.14 24.11 0.66
C SER A 94 -2.81 23.22 -0.37
N VAL A 95 -3.72 23.79 -1.19
CA VAL A 95 -4.54 23.04 -2.15
C VAL A 95 -3.69 22.39 -3.25
N SER A 96 -2.78 23.12 -3.86
CA SER A 96 -1.94 22.59 -4.95
C SER A 96 -1.00 21.49 -4.46
N ASP A 97 -0.39 21.66 -3.31
CA ASP A 97 0.50 20.66 -2.71
C ASP A 97 -0.27 19.43 -2.27
N TYR A 98 -1.48 19.60 -1.76
CA TYR A 98 -2.36 18.51 -1.39
C TYR A 98 -2.71 17.64 -2.61
N GLU A 99 -3.13 18.24 -3.71
CA GLU A 99 -3.47 17.51 -4.94
C GLU A 99 -2.25 16.80 -5.53
N ALA A 100 -1.10 17.47 -5.56
CA ALA A 100 0.14 16.87 -6.02
C ALA A 100 0.55 15.67 -5.15
N SER A 101 0.40 15.79 -3.84
CA SER A 101 0.70 14.71 -2.89
C SER A 101 -0.24 13.52 -3.07
N ARG A 102 -1.51 13.75 -3.39
CA ARG A 102 -2.46 12.67 -3.69
C ARG A 102 -2.04 11.88 -4.91
N SER A 103 -1.56 12.56 -5.96
CA SER A 103 -1.04 11.91 -7.17
C SER A 103 0.19 11.06 -6.85
N LEU A 104 1.10 11.57 -6.03
CA LEU A 104 2.29 10.82 -5.59
C LEU A 104 1.92 9.60 -4.74
N LEU A 105 0.89 9.73 -3.90
CA LEU A 105 0.39 8.59 -3.11
C LEU A 105 -0.14 7.49 -4.03
N ARG A 106 -0.92 7.84 -5.05
CA ARG A 106 -1.41 6.87 -6.04
C ARG A 106 -0.26 6.18 -6.76
N GLU A 107 0.74 6.93 -7.21
CA GLU A 107 1.93 6.37 -7.84
C GLU A 107 2.68 5.42 -6.92
N ALA A 108 2.82 5.78 -5.65
CA ALA A 108 3.48 4.94 -4.65
C ALA A 108 2.72 3.62 -4.44
N LEU A 109 1.39 3.66 -4.39
CA LEU A 109 0.55 2.48 -4.25
C LEU A 109 0.62 1.57 -5.49
N GLU A 110 0.62 2.16 -6.69
CA GLU A 110 0.80 1.40 -7.93
C GLU A 110 2.19 0.75 -8.00
N SER A 111 3.23 1.45 -7.58
CA SER A 111 4.58 0.91 -7.51
C SER A 111 4.67 -0.25 -6.51
N LEU A 112 3.98 -0.14 -5.38
CA LEU A 112 3.92 -1.20 -4.38
C LEU A 112 3.29 -2.46 -4.96
N ARG A 113 2.19 -2.32 -5.71
CA ARG A 113 1.53 -3.43 -6.39
C ARG A 113 2.45 -4.09 -7.42
N LEU A 114 3.12 -3.29 -8.25
CA LEU A 114 4.01 -3.77 -9.30
C LEU A 114 5.26 -4.45 -8.74
N SER A 115 5.75 -4.03 -7.57
CA SER A 115 6.93 -4.63 -6.95
C SER A 115 6.74 -6.11 -6.66
N ASP A 116 5.54 -6.51 -6.26
CA ASP A 116 5.23 -7.92 -5.99
C ASP A 116 5.13 -8.73 -7.30
N GLY A 117 4.53 -8.16 -8.35
CA GLY A 117 4.45 -8.79 -9.66
C GLY A 117 5.83 -9.06 -10.26
N VAL A 118 6.75 -8.11 -10.17
CA VAL A 118 8.14 -8.28 -10.62
C VAL A 118 8.85 -9.38 -9.82
N ARG A 119 8.61 -9.44 -8.52
CA ARG A 119 9.20 -10.44 -7.65
C ARG A 119 8.72 -11.85 -8.01
N LEU A 120 7.44 -12.03 -8.29
CA LEU A 120 6.88 -13.30 -8.75
C LEU A 120 7.46 -13.70 -10.11
N ALA A 121 7.57 -12.76 -11.04
CA ALA A 121 8.14 -13.01 -12.36
C ALA A 121 9.60 -13.44 -12.28
N SER A 122 10.38 -12.92 -11.33
CA SER A 122 11.79 -13.29 -11.14
C SER A 122 11.97 -14.67 -10.52
N LEU A 123 10.94 -15.24 -9.90
CA LEU A 123 10.96 -16.58 -9.34
C LEU A 123 10.55 -17.65 -10.35
N ILE A 124 9.96 -17.27 -11.45
CA ILE A 124 9.56 -18.15 -12.55
C ILE A 124 10.64 -18.17 -13.63
#